data_a1814c5879f2064631c84f7f284f3dde
#
_entry.id   a1814c5879f2064631c84f7f284f3dde
#
_cell.length_a   1.000
_cell.length_b   1.000
_cell.length_c   1.000
_cell.angle_alpha   90.00
_cell.angle_beta   90.00
_cell.angle_gamma   90.00
#
_symmetry.space_group_name_H-M   'P 1'
#
loop_
_entity.id
_entity.type
_entity.pdbx_description
1 polymer ?
#
loop_
_entity_poly.entity_id
_entity_poly.type
_entity_poly.pdbx_seq_one_letter_code
_entity_poly.pdbx_strand_id
1 'polypeptide(L)'
;MTTFTLQAPAKLNLSLRVLAKRDDGFHEIDTLMVKLPGLADELEFSQADAFAFKCDDPSVPGDEGNLVVKAVRAYESAAGIRCRCTISLKKTIPHGAGLGGGSSDAAMTLLGLNRLHDFKLSVDSMHELAASLGSDIPFFLTTGASRCTGRGEKIEPVSSPPPMTILLLKPSFNVPTPDAYGRWQQSLELPGVRYAAQEIGGISLANDLERPVFEKHRFLAELKQWLLARRETDAALMSGSGSTVFAILKDGADANALAKS
;
A
#
# COMPACT_ATOMS: atom_id res chain seq x y z
N MET A 1 -11.37 -13.98 27.91
CA MET A 1 -11.32 -12.78 27.04
C MET A 1 -10.71 -13.23 25.70
N THR A 2 -11.38 -12.94 24.60
CA THR A 2 -10.87 -13.30 23.27
C THR A 2 -9.82 -12.28 22.87
N THR A 3 -8.57 -12.72 22.71
CA THR A 3 -7.48 -11.90 22.17
C THR A 3 -6.90 -12.62 20.97
N PHE A 4 -6.63 -11.89 19.88
CA PHE A 4 -5.96 -12.41 18.69
C PHE A 4 -5.26 -11.30 17.94
N THR A 5 -4.33 -11.68 17.10
CA THR A 5 -3.52 -10.76 16.29
C THR A 5 -3.74 -10.99 14.80
N LEU A 6 -3.76 -9.92 14.02
CA LEU A 6 -3.72 -9.95 12.56
C LEU A 6 -2.48 -9.20 12.06
N GLN A 7 -1.87 -9.74 11.01
CA GLN A 7 -0.77 -9.08 10.29
C GLN A 7 -1.35 -8.23 9.17
N ALA A 8 -0.95 -6.97 9.11
CA ALA A 8 -1.34 -5.99 8.08
C ALA A 8 -0.15 -5.80 7.12
N PRO A 9 -0.03 -6.60 6.04
CA PRO A 9 1.13 -6.58 5.15
C PRO A 9 1.20 -5.29 4.35
N ALA A 10 2.41 -4.85 3.99
CA ALA A 10 2.63 -3.84 2.98
C ALA A 10 2.22 -4.33 1.59
N LYS A 11 2.15 -3.42 0.60
CA LYS A 11 1.96 -3.73 -0.82
C LYS A 11 3.03 -3.05 -1.67
N LEU A 12 3.22 -3.58 -2.87
CA LEU A 12 3.86 -2.88 -3.98
C LEU A 12 2.90 -2.75 -5.16
N ASN A 13 3.05 -1.67 -5.93
CA ASN A 13 2.53 -1.60 -7.28
C ASN A 13 3.66 -2.08 -8.22
N LEU A 14 3.51 -3.26 -8.81
CA LEU A 14 4.42 -3.76 -9.85
C LEU A 14 4.17 -3.05 -11.17
N SER A 15 2.92 -2.68 -11.45
CA SER A 15 2.58 -1.70 -12.48
C SER A 15 1.62 -0.66 -11.91
N LEU A 16 1.69 0.57 -12.40
CA LEU A 16 0.71 1.63 -12.14
C LEU A 16 0.63 2.52 -13.39
N ARG A 17 -0.49 2.39 -14.10
CA ARG A 17 -0.82 3.21 -15.25
C ARG A 17 -1.92 4.18 -14.88
N VAL A 18 -1.75 5.44 -15.22
CA VAL A 18 -2.76 6.48 -15.06
C VAL A 18 -3.38 6.71 -16.43
N LEU A 19 -4.67 6.44 -16.57
CA LEU A 19 -5.35 6.43 -17.87
C LEU A 19 -6.02 7.76 -18.19
N ALA A 20 -6.77 8.30 -17.22
CA ALA A 20 -7.50 9.55 -17.39
C ALA A 20 -7.79 10.23 -16.05
N LYS A 21 -8.04 11.53 -16.07
CA LYS A 21 -8.65 12.24 -14.96
C LYS A 21 -10.17 12.07 -15.05
N ARG A 22 -10.81 11.77 -13.92
CA ARG A 22 -12.25 11.53 -13.78
C ARG A 22 -12.97 12.80 -13.34
N ASP A 23 -14.28 12.84 -13.56
CA ASP A 23 -15.13 13.99 -13.15
C ASP A 23 -15.26 14.11 -11.63
N ASP A 24 -15.04 13.00 -10.88
CA ASP A 24 -15.04 12.97 -9.42
C ASP A 24 -13.74 13.51 -8.79
N GLY A 25 -12.79 13.98 -9.62
CA GLY A 25 -11.51 14.55 -9.22
C GLY A 25 -10.40 13.51 -9.02
N PHE A 26 -10.73 12.22 -9.04
CA PHE A 26 -9.76 11.12 -9.03
C PHE A 26 -9.20 10.84 -10.43
N HIS A 27 -8.36 9.81 -10.53
CA HIS A 27 -7.83 9.31 -11.80
C HIS A 27 -8.27 7.87 -12.01
N GLU A 28 -8.60 7.54 -13.25
CA GLU A 28 -8.76 6.16 -13.70
C GLU A 28 -7.37 5.54 -13.81
N ILE A 29 -7.16 4.41 -13.13
CA ILE A 29 -5.87 3.72 -13.10
C ILE A 29 -6.02 2.25 -13.49
N ASP A 30 -4.91 1.63 -13.89
CA ASP A 30 -4.73 0.20 -14.03
C ASP A 30 -3.42 -0.17 -13.33
N THR A 31 -3.50 -0.98 -12.28
CA THR A 31 -2.36 -1.30 -11.44
C THR A 31 -2.34 -2.78 -11.05
N LEU A 32 -1.16 -3.39 -11.12
CA LEU A 32 -0.91 -4.71 -10.54
C LEU A 32 -0.32 -4.53 -9.14
N MET A 33 -1.06 -4.97 -8.13
CA MET A 33 -0.63 -4.91 -6.75
C MET A 33 -0.29 -6.29 -6.19
N VAL A 34 0.76 -6.33 -5.38
CA VAL A 34 1.19 -7.53 -4.64
C VAL A 34 1.40 -7.21 -3.17
N LYS A 35 1.10 -8.16 -2.30
CA LYS A 35 1.39 -8.04 -0.86
C LYS A 35 2.84 -8.39 -0.57
N LEU A 36 3.40 -7.74 0.45
CA LEU A 36 4.74 -8.03 1.00
C LEU A 36 4.59 -8.62 2.40
N PRO A 37 4.42 -9.94 2.54
CA PRO A 37 4.19 -10.56 3.84
C PRO A 37 5.40 -10.46 4.79
N GLY A 38 6.61 -10.23 4.26
CA GLY A 38 7.82 -10.00 5.05
C GLY A 38 7.92 -8.60 5.69
N LEU A 39 7.00 -7.68 5.37
CA LEU A 39 6.89 -6.35 5.96
C LEU A 39 5.44 -6.09 6.31
N ALA A 40 5.09 -6.16 7.59
CA ALA A 40 3.71 -6.03 8.05
C ALA A 40 3.64 -5.26 9.38
N ASP A 41 2.58 -4.47 9.54
CA ASP A 41 2.14 -3.98 10.83
C ASP A 41 1.39 -5.09 11.57
N GLU A 42 1.23 -4.94 12.88
CA GLU A 42 0.54 -5.91 13.71
C GLU A 42 -0.63 -5.25 14.43
N LEU A 43 -1.84 -5.82 14.30
CA LEU A 43 -3.02 -5.38 15.04
C LEU A 43 -3.44 -6.45 16.03
N GLU A 44 -3.37 -6.14 17.31
CA GLU A 44 -3.91 -6.96 18.39
C GLU A 44 -5.31 -6.47 18.74
N PHE A 45 -6.26 -7.41 18.78
CA PHE A 45 -7.66 -7.19 19.19
C PHE A 45 -7.90 -7.85 20.53
N SER A 46 -8.39 -7.09 21.50
CA SER A 46 -8.79 -7.60 22.80
C SER A 46 -10.16 -7.08 23.19
N GLN A 47 -11.00 -7.94 23.79
CA GLN A 47 -12.33 -7.57 24.28
C GLN A 47 -12.22 -6.55 25.40
N ALA A 48 -13.09 -5.51 25.40
CA ALA A 48 -13.13 -4.43 26.40
C ALA A 48 -14.56 -3.93 26.58
N ASP A 49 -14.79 -3.09 27.59
CA ASP A 49 -16.12 -2.50 27.84
C ASP A 49 -16.49 -1.38 26.86
N ALA A 50 -15.48 -0.73 26.27
CA ALA A 50 -15.62 0.32 25.28
C ALA A 50 -14.52 0.22 24.23
N PHE A 51 -14.74 0.87 23.08
CA PHE A 51 -13.69 0.98 22.05
C PHE A 51 -12.53 1.85 22.53
N ALA A 52 -11.32 1.33 22.35
CA ALA A 52 -10.09 2.06 22.54
C ALA A 52 -9.10 1.72 21.42
N PHE A 53 -8.35 2.73 20.94
CA PHE A 53 -7.26 2.57 19.99
C PHE A 53 -5.93 2.98 20.61
N LYS A 54 -4.90 2.19 20.39
CA LYS A 54 -3.52 2.44 20.82
C LYS A 54 -2.57 2.21 19.65
N CYS A 55 -1.55 3.07 19.52
CA CYS A 55 -0.47 2.90 18.54
C CYS A 55 0.86 3.13 19.24
N ASP A 56 1.87 2.33 18.93
CA ASP A 56 3.23 2.48 19.44
C ASP A 56 4.03 3.60 18.73
N ASP A 57 3.58 4.04 17.55
CA ASP A 57 4.18 5.16 16.82
C ASP A 57 3.42 6.48 17.14
N PRO A 58 4.04 7.41 17.88
CA PRO A 58 3.41 8.68 18.25
C PRO A 58 3.15 9.63 17.08
N SER A 59 3.74 9.38 15.90
CA SER A 59 3.49 10.17 14.68
C SER A 59 2.17 9.78 13.99
N VAL A 60 1.58 8.64 14.38
CA VAL A 60 0.31 8.17 13.85
C VAL A 60 -0.85 8.74 14.69
N PRO A 61 -1.80 9.49 14.10
CA PRO A 61 -2.94 10.03 14.84
C PRO A 61 -3.73 8.94 15.56
N GLY A 62 -4.12 9.21 16.81
CA GLY A 62 -4.95 8.29 17.60
C GLY A 62 -6.46 8.60 17.55
N ASP A 63 -6.87 9.57 16.75
CA ASP A 63 -8.22 10.12 16.65
C ASP A 63 -8.94 9.73 15.35
N GLU A 64 -10.05 10.40 15.06
CA GLU A 64 -10.88 10.19 13.86
C GLU A 64 -10.13 10.51 12.54
N GLY A 65 -8.92 11.03 12.58
CA GLY A 65 -8.03 11.17 11.43
C GLY A 65 -7.42 9.83 10.97
N ASN A 66 -7.35 8.85 11.90
CA ASN A 66 -6.75 7.54 11.64
C ASN A 66 -7.70 6.61 10.87
N LEU A 67 -7.17 5.90 9.86
CA LEU A 67 -7.95 4.94 9.07
C LEU A 67 -8.44 3.73 9.90
N VAL A 68 -7.73 3.31 10.95
CA VAL A 68 -8.18 2.27 11.88
C VAL A 68 -9.45 2.74 12.60
N VAL A 69 -9.43 3.97 13.16
CA VAL A 69 -10.59 4.53 13.86
C VAL A 69 -11.77 4.72 12.89
N LYS A 70 -11.51 5.26 11.68
CA LYS A 70 -12.53 5.36 10.63
C LYS A 70 -13.13 4.01 10.26
N ALA A 71 -12.31 2.96 10.14
CA ALA A 71 -12.78 1.61 9.85
C ALA A 71 -13.70 1.07 10.97
N VAL A 72 -13.36 1.35 12.24
CA VAL A 72 -14.25 0.98 13.37
C VAL A 72 -15.60 1.70 13.26
N ARG A 73 -15.62 3.03 13.04
CA ARG A 73 -16.86 3.80 12.90
C ARG A 73 -17.72 3.34 11.73
N ALA A 74 -17.09 3.08 10.60
CA ALA A 74 -17.77 2.57 9.42
C ALA A 74 -18.35 1.17 9.67
N TYR A 75 -17.62 0.29 10.34
CA TYR A 75 -18.10 -1.03 10.73
C TYR A 75 -19.28 -0.94 11.71
N GLU A 76 -19.17 -0.10 12.77
CA GLU A 76 -20.26 0.14 13.74
C GLU A 76 -21.55 0.56 13.03
N SER A 77 -21.44 1.50 12.08
CA SER A 77 -22.58 2.00 11.31
C SER A 77 -23.19 0.92 10.42
N ALA A 78 -22.38 0.18 9.68
CA ALA A 78 -22.84 -0.85 8.75
C ALA A 78 -23.45 -2.06 9.48
N ALA A 79 -22.86 -2.48 10.60
CA ALA A 79 -23.31 -3.62 11.39
C ALA A 79 -24.43 -3.28 12.40
N GLY A 80 -24.72 -1.99 12.63
CA GLY A 80 -25.72 -1.53 13.62
C GLY A 80 -25.35 -1.88 15.05
N ILE A 81 -24.06 -1.82 15.41
CA ILE A 81 -23.54 -2.19 16.74
C ILE A 81 -22.57 -1.14 17.28
N ARG A 82 -22.16 -1.31 18.53
CA ARG A 82 -21.01 -0.62 19.12
C ARG A 82 -19.90 -1.61 19.37
N CYS A 83 -18.72 -1.31 18.89
CA CYS A 83 -17.54 -2.12 19.12
C CYS A 83 -17.07 -1.97 20.57
N ARG A 84 -16.87 -3.09 21.26
CA ARG A 84 -16.36 -3.16 22.62
C ARG A 84 -15.05 -3.92 22.64
N CYS A 85 -14.02 -3.26 22.14
CA CYS A 85 -12.68 -3.84 22.01
C CYS A 85 -11.59 -2.78 22.11
N THR A 86 -10.41 -3.19 22.51
CA THR A 86 -9.18 -2.43 22.31
C THR A 86 -8.47 -2.95 21.08
N ILE A 87 -8.05 -2.05 20.19
CA ILE A 87 -7.17 -2.34 19.06
C ILE A 87 -5.82 -1.71 19.35
N SER A 88 -4.78 -2.54 19.44
CA SER A 88 -3.39 -2.10 19.62
C SER A 88 -2.65 -2.30 18.30
N LEU A 89 -2.15 -1.20 17.71
CA LEU A 89 -1.41 -1.21 16.46
C LEU A 89 0.08 -1.04 16.75
N LYS A 90 0.88 -2.00 16.25
CA LYS A 90 2.34 -1.92 16.23
C LYS A 90 2.80 -1.64 14.81
N LYS A 91 3.44 -0.47 14.61
CA LYS A 91 3.88 0.00 13.29
C LYS A 91 5.26 -0.51 12.93
N THR A 92 5.34 -1.08 11.73
CA THR A 92 6.59 -1.49 11.08
C THR A 92 6.70 -0.87 9.69
N ILE A 93 5.56 -0.70 8.99
CA ILE A 93 5.51 -0.09 7.67
C ILE A 93 5.64 1.43 7.82
N PRO A 94 6.64 2.07 7.18
CA PRO A 94 6.82 3.51 7.28
C PRO A 94 5.60 4.28 6.77
N HIS A 95 5.17 5.31 7.51
CA HIS A 95 4.06 6.17 7.12
C HIS A 95 4.39 6.98 5.85
N GLY A 96 3.40 7.13 4.95
CA GLY A 96 3.56 7.93 3.73
C GLY A 96 4.60 7.40 2.74
N ALA A 97 4.87 6.10 2.75
CA ALA A 97 5.91 5.45 1.97
C ALA A 97 5.47 4.94 0.58
N GLY A 98 4.18 5.03 0.22
CA GLY A 98 3.65 4.38 -0.99
C GLY A 98 3.45 2.87 -0.84
N LEU A 99 3.57 2.33 0.38
CA LEU A 99 3.50 0.90 0.71
C LEU A 99 2.13 0.44 1.25
N GLY A 100 1.16 1.33 1.33
CA GLY A 100 -0.23 1.00 1.70
C GLY A 100 -0.46 0.63 3.17
N GLY A 101 0.47 0.94 4.10
CA GLY A 101 0.38 0.52 5.51
C GLY A 101 -0.95 0.91 6.16
N GLY A 102 -1.34 2.19 6.12
CA GLY A 102 -2.61 2.63 6.72
C GLY A 102 -3.86 2.00 6.09
N SER A 103 -3.83 1.71 4.77
CA SER A 103 -4.92 0.98 4.09
C SER A 103 -4.97 -0.48 4.53
N SER A 104 -3.81 -1.11 4.72
CA SER A 104 -3.69 -2.47 5.27
C SER A 104 -4.22 -2.53 6.70
N ASP A 105 -3.83 -1.57 7.55
CA ASP A 105 -4.33 -1.47 8.94
C ASP A 105 -5.86 -1.36 8.98
N ALA A 106 -6.45 -0.53 8.12
CA ALA A 106 -7.91 -0.38 8.03
C ALA A 106 -8.60 -1.67 7.57
N ALA A 107 -8.06 -2.34 6.55
CA ALA A 107 -8.60 -3.61 6.07
C ALA A 107 -8.55 -4.70 7.13
N MET A 108 -7.40 -4.83 7.83
CA MET A 108 -7.26 -5.79 8.94
C MET A 108 -8.16 -5.40 10.12
N THR A 109 -8.41 -4.12 10.34
CA THR A 109 -9.39 -3.66 11.33
C THR A 109 -10.80 -4.16 10.99
N LEU A 110 -11.25 -3.99 9.75
CA LEU A 110 -12.55 -4.50 9.30
C LEU A 110 -12.65 -6.02 9.46
N LEU A 111 -11.62 -6.77 9.05
CA LEU A 111 -11.58 -8.23 9.19
C LEU A 111 -11.60 -8.66 10.67
N GLY A 112 -10.81 -7.99 11.51
CA GLY A 112 -10.74 -8.28 12.94
C GLY A 112 -12.06 -8.02 13.65
N LEU A 113 -12.72 -6.92 13.35
CA LEU A 113 -14.04 -6.60 13.88
C LEU A 113 -15.10 -7.60 13.40
N ASN A 114 -15.09 -7.93 12.11
CA ASN A 114 -16.03 -8.91 11.58
C ASN A 114 -15.87 -10.28 12.24
N ARG A 115 -14.64 -10.69 12.53
CA ARG A 115 -14.33 -11.90 13.30
C ARG A 115 -14.80 -11.80 14.75
N LEU A 116 -14.62 -10.65 15.43
CA LEU A 116 -15.07 -10.42 16.81
C LEU A 116 -16.59 -10.47 16.95
N HIS A 117 -17.31 -10.16 15.89
CA HIS A 117 -18.78 -10.09 15.85
C HIS A 117 -19.39 -11.20 14.98
N ASP A 118 -18.78 -12.41 15.01
CA ASP A 118 -19.30 -13.63 14.38
C ASP A 118 -19.64 -13.48 12.89
N PHE A 119 -18.79 -12.74 12.16
CA PHE A 119 -18.93 -12.50 10.71
C PHE A 119 -20.27 -11.85 10.31
N LYS A 120 -20.67 -10.84 11.05
CA LYS A 120 -21.95 -10.14 10.89
C LYS A 120 -22.14 -9.49 9.52
N LEU A 121 -21.08 -9.01 8.88
CA LEU A 121 -21.11 -8.45 7.53
C LEU A 121 -20.66 -9.51 6.50
N SER A 122 -21.35 -9.54 5.35
CA SER A 122 -20.97 -10.37 4.21
C SER A 122 -19.66 -9.89 3.57
N VAL A 123 -19.06 -10.74 2.74
CA VAL A 123 -17.85 -10.39 1.99
C VAL A 123 -18.09 -9.15 1.11
N ASP A 124 -19.21 -9.09 0.40
CA ASP A 124 -19.55 -7.97 -0.48
C ASP A 124 -19.71 -6.67 0.32
N SER A 125 -20.43 -6.71 1.45
CA SER A 125 -20.58 -5.54 2.34
C SER A 125 -19.23 -5.08 2.90
N MET A 126 -18.32 -6.01 3.18
CA MET A 126 -16.97 -5.68 3.64
C MET A 126 -16.15 -4.99 2.53
N HIS A 127 -16.27 -5.45 1.28
CA HIS A 127 -15.61 -4.81 0.14
C HIS A 127 -16.16 -3.41 -0.15
N GLU A 128 -17.48 -3.23 -0.13
CA GLU A 128 -18.10 -1.91 -0.28
C GLU A 128 -17.66 -0.93 0.81
N LEU A 129 -17.63 -1.42 2.06
CA LEU A 129 -17.21 -0.63 3.21
C LEU A 129 -15.73 -0.22 3.08
N ALA A 130 -14.87 -1.15 2.68
CA ALA A 130 -13.46 -0.89 2.42
C ALA A 130 -13.25 0.16 1.32
N ALA A 131 -13.98 0.04 0.20
CA ALA A 131 -13.92 1.00 -0.92
C ALA A 131 -14.37 2.41 -0.54
N SER A 132 -15.31 2.54 0.40
CA SER A 132 -15.77 3.83 0.93
C SER A 132 -14.71 4.55 1.78
N LEU A 133 -13.80 3.80 2.41
CA LEU A 133 -12.75 4.31 3.28
C LEU A 133 -11.49 4.71 2.50
N GLY A 134 -11.21 4.01 1.40
CA GLY A 134 -10.04 4.32 0.56
C GLY A 134 -9.85 3.32 -0.57
N SER A 135 -9.24 3.79 -1.66
CA SER A 135 -9.11 3.02 -2.91
C SER A 135 -8.26 1.75 -2.78
N ASP A 136 -7.20 1.77 -1.98
CA ASP A 136 -6.31 0.61 -1.79
C ASP A 136 -6.83 -0.39 -0.74
N ILE A 137 -7.83 -0.02 0.08
CA ILE A 137 -8.27 -0.85 1.22
C ILE A 137 -8.87 -2.18 0.76
N PRO A 138 -9.75 -2.23 -0.29
CA PRO A 138 -10.32 -3.49 -0.77
C PRO A 138 -9.27 -4.52 -1.19
N PHE A 139 -8.13 -4.08 -1.76
CA PHE A 139 -7.04 -4.98 -2.14
C PHE A 139 -6.55 -5.83 -0.97
N PHE A 140 -6.47 -5.27 0.24
CA PHE A 140 -6.00 -5.99 1.42
C PHE A 140 -6.98 -7.03 1.96
N LEU A 141 -8.25 -6.97 1.56
CA LEU A 141 -9.24 -8.01 1.88
C LEU A 141 -9.10 -9.26 1.00
N THR A 142 -8.35 -9.20 -0.10
CA THR A 142 -8.12 -10.33 -1.01
C THR A 142 -6.91 -11.16 -0.60
N THR A 143 -6.68 -12.27 -1.29
CA THR A 143 -5.46 -13.09 -1.17
C THR A 143 -4.60 -12.93 -2.41
N GLY A 144 -3.26 -12.88 -2.24
CA GLY A 144 -2.32 -12.89 -3.37
C GLY A 144 -2.19 -11.56 -4.11
N ALA A 145 -2.00 -11.64 -5.43
CA ALA A 145 -1.88 -10.52 -6.34
C ALA A 145 -3.23 -10.14 -6.93
N SER A 146 -3.41 -8.87 -7.29
CA SER A 146 -4.62 -8.39 -7.96
C SER A 146 -4.32 -7.29 -8.96
N ARG A 147 -5.01 -7.31 -10.10
CA ARG A 147 -5.16 -6.16 -10.96
C ARG A 147 -6.27 -5.28 -10.38
N CYS A 148 -5.97 -4.02 -10.18
CA CYS A 148 -6.90 -3.06 -9.59
C CYS A 148 -7.14 -1.93 -10.59
N THR A 149 -8.41 -1.63 -10.85
CA THR A 149 -8.86 -0.60 -11.81
C THR A 149 -9.82 0.38 -11.16
N GLY A 150 -10.39 1.31 -11.93
CA GLY A 150 -11.15 2.41 -11.37
C GLY A 150 -10.19 3.42 -10.71
N ARG A 151 -10.44 3.78 -9.46
CA ARG A 151 -9.50 4.54 -8.62
C ARG A 151 -8.50 3.62 -7.91
N GLY A 152 -8.59 2.28 -8.13
CA GLY A 152 -7.89 1.20 -7.44
C GLY A 152 -8.82 0.28 -6.65
N GLU A 153 -10.12 0.58 -6.57
CA GLU A 153 -11.12 -0.14 -5.76
C GLU A 153 -11.73 -1.34 -6.46
N LYS A 154 -11.63 -1.44 -7.79
CA LYS A 154 -12.14 -2.59 -8.55
C LYS A 154 -11.07 -3.66 -8.60
N ILE A 155 -11.27 -4.74 -7.87
CA ILE A 155 -10.27 -5.77 -7.64
C ILE A 155 -10.55 -6.99 -8.51
N GLU A 156 -9.58 -7.38 -9.32
CA GLU A 156 -9.56 -8.63 -10.07
C GLU A 156 -8.38 -9.48 -9.60
N PRO A 157 -8.63 -10.59 -8.88
CA PRO A 157 -7.55 -11.48 -8.47
C PRO A 157 -6.81 -12.05 -9.70
N VAL A 158 -5.49 -12.08 -9.63
CA VAL A 158 -4.65 -12.65 -10.69
C VAL A 158 -3.66 -13.66 -10.11
N SER A 159 -3.04 -14.47 -10.97
CA SER A 159 -1.97 -15.36 -10.56
C SER A 159 -0.84 -14.55 -9.92
N SER A 160 -0.40 -14.96 -8.73
CA SER A 160 0.73 -14.33 -8.07
C SER A 160 2.00 -14.48 -8.90
N PRO A 161 2.83 -13.44 -9.00
CA PRO A 161 4.13 -13.54 -9.61
C PRO A 161 5.00 -14.59 -8.90
N PRO A 162 6.05 -15.11 -9.56
CA PRO A 162 7.01 -15.97 -8.90
C PRO A 162 7.64 -15.24 -7.69
N PRO A 163 8.14 -15.99 -6.70
CA PRO A 163 8.85 -15.38 -5.57
C PRO A 163 9.99 -14.48 -6.06
N MET A 164 10.10 -13.29 -5.49
CA MET A 164 11.11 -12.30 -5.84
C MET A 164 11.78 -11.76 -4.57
N THR A 165 13.09 -11.56 -4.62
CA THR A 165 13.79 -10.81 -3.58
C THR A 165 13.66 -9.32 -3.85
N ILE A 166 13.07 -8.60 -2.90
CA ILE A 166 12.80 -7.16 -3.01
C ILE A 166 13.67 -6.39 -2.02
N LEU A 167 14.42 -5.42 -2.53
CA LEU A 167 15.08 -4.39 -1.70
C LEU A 167 14.22 -3.13 -1.71
N LEU A 168 13.84 -2.64 -0.52
CA LEU A 168 13.08 -1.40 -0.36
C LEU A 168 14.00 -0.29 0.14
N LEU A 169 14.02 0.85 -0.53
CA LEU A 169 14.74 2.04 -0.10
C LEU A 169 13.74 3.18 0.12
N LYS A 170 13.50 3.53 1.39
CA LYS A 170 12.56 4.59 1.81
C LYS A 170 13.35 5.80 2.31
N PRO A 171 13.37 6.91 1.55
CA PRO A 171 13.93 8.18 2.03
C PRO A 171 13.19 8.74 3.24
N SER A 172 13.81 9.66 3.96
CA SER A 172 13.24 10.28 5.17
C SER A 172 12.01 11.16 4.89
N PHE A 173 11.80 11.61 3.65
CA PHE A 173 10.66 12.43 3.26
C PHE A 173 9.51 11.60 2.68
N ASN A 174 8.31 12.18 2.70
CA ASN A 174 7.10 11.61 2.10
C ASN A 174 6.70 12.39 0.85
N VAL A 175 5.97 11.72 -0.05
CA VAL A 175 5.34 12.35 -1.23
C VAL A 175 3.82 12.30 -1.04
N PRO A 176 3.14 13.46 -0.97
CA PRO A 176 1.67 13.48 -0.89
C PRO A 176 1.05 12.91 -2.17
N THR A 177 0.22 11.88 -2.04
CA THR A 177 -0.45 11.23 -3.17
C THR A 177 -1.23 12.21 -4.06
N PRO A 178 -2.00 13.18 -3.51
CA PRO A 178 -2.69 14.17 -4.33
C PRO A 178 -1.76 15.04 -5.19
N ASP A 179 -0.56 15.35 -4.72
CA ASP A 179 0.43 16.12 -5.47
C ASP A 179 0.97 15.32 -6.68
N ALA A 180 1.27 14.04 -6.49
CA ALA A 180 1.73 13.17 -7.57
C ALA A 180 0.70 13.05 -8.70
N TYR A 181 -0.56 12.76 -8.37
CA TYR A 181 -1.64 12.67 -9.36
C TYR A 181 -1.99 14.02 -9.99
N GLY A 182 -2.03 15.10 -9.19
CA GLY A 182 -2.35 16.44 -9.67
C GLY A 182 -1.38 16.98 -10.73
N ARG A 183 -0.12 16.53 -10.67
CA ARG A 183 0.95 16.94 -11.59
C ARG A 183 1.10 16.00 -12.80
N TRP A 184 0.48 14.82 -12.78
CA TRP A 184 0.72 13.76 -13.76
C TRP A 184 0.57 14.23 -15.21
N GLN A 185 -0.50 14.95 -15.53
CA GLN A 185 -0.82 15.32 -16.91
C GLN A 185 0.19 16.33 -17.52
N GLN A 186 0.80 17.18 -16.71
CA GLN A 186 1.69 18.27 -17.14
C GLN A 186 3.17 17.93 -16.96
N SER A 187 3.49 16.83 -16.26
CA SER A 187 4.86 16.47 -15.95
C SER A 187 5.62 15.97 -17.17
N LEU A 188 6.93 16.22 -17.19
CA LEU A 188 7.84 15.81 -18.23
C LEU A 188 8.82 14.75 -17.73
N GLU A 189 9.34 13.94 -18.65
CA GLU A 189 10.41 13.01 -18.34
C GLU A 189 11.74 13.76 -18.14
N LEU A 190 12.47 13.38 -17.11
CA LEU A 190 13.83 13.91 -16.90
C LEU A 190 14.81 13.23 -17.87
N PRO A 191 15.72 13.99 -18.50
CA PRO A 191 16.76 13.41 -19.34
C PRO A 191 17.61 12.38 -18.57
N GLY A 192 17.91 11.25 -19.20
CA GLY A 192 18.75 10.20 -18.64
C GLY A 192 18.08 9.30 -17.59
N VAL A 193 16.79 9.52 -17.29
CA VAL A 193 16.02 8.65 -16.40
C VAL A 193 15.22 7.63 -17.20
N ARG A 194 15.26 6.36 -16.78
CA ARG A 194 14.53 5.29 -17.44
C ARG A 194 13.07 5.25 -16.95
N TYR A 195 12.12 5.55 -17.84
CA TYR A 195 10.67 5.43 -17.62
C TYR A 195 10.05 4.25 -18.38
N ALA A 196 10.75 3.71 -19.38
CA ALA A 196 10.27 2.57 -20.15
C ALA A 196 9.98 1.38 -19.24
N ALA A 197 8.93 0.64 -19.57
CA ALA A 197 8.56 -0.59 -18.86
C ALA A 197 9.74 -1.58 -18.82
N GLN A 198 9.82 -2.33 -17.74
CA GLN A 198 10.83 -3.35 -17.50
C GLN A 198 10.12 -4.71 -17.41
N GLU A 199 10.57 -5.69 -18.18
CA GLU A 199 9.93 -7.00 -18.23
C GLU A 199 10.66 -7.98 -17.32
N ILE A 200 9.97 -8.54 -16.32
CA ILE A 200 10.50 -9.53 -15.38
C ILE A 200 9.49 -10.67 -15.23
N GLY A 201 9.88 -11.90 -15.58
CA GLY A 201 9.04 -13.07 -15.37
C GLY A 201 7.67 -13.00 -16.06
N GLY A 202 7.56 -12.29 -17.19
CA GLY A 202 6.30 -12.05 -17.90
C GLY A 202 5.44 -10.92 -17.33
N ILE A 203 5.98 -10.13 -16.39
CA ILE A 203 5.32 -8.97 -15.80
C ILE A 203 5.96 -7.69 -16.33
N SER A 204 5.13 -6.78 -16.82
CA SER A 204 5.55 -5.45 -17.27
C SER A 204 5.51 -4.47 -16.09
N LEU A 205 6.68 -4.05 -15.64
CA LEU A 205 6.88 -3.15 -14.51
C LEU A 205 6.94 -1.70 -15.00
N ALA A 206 6.03 -0.85 -14.54
CA ALA A 206 6.02 0.57 -14.88
C ALA A 206 5.22 1.37 -13.85
N ASN A 207 5.59 2.66 -13.68
CA ASN A 207 4.83 3.54 -12.80
C ASN A 207 4.76 4.95 -13.42
N ASP A 208 3.58 5.32 -13.90
CA ASP A 208 3.35 6.62 -14.54
C ASP A 208 3.49 7.80 -13.57
N LEU A 209 3.41 7.57 -12.27
CA LEU A 209 3.64 8.60 -11.24
C LEU A 209 5.13 8.89 -10.99
N GLU A 210 6.04 8.08 -11.52
CA GLU A 210 7.49 8.40 -11.47
C GLU A 210 7.78 9.74 -12.14
N ARG A 211 7.14 10.02 -13.27
CA ARG A 211 7.37 11.25 -14.02
C ARG A 211 7.08 12.51 -13.19
N PRO A 212 5.87 12.74 -12.64
CA PRO A 212 5.59 13.92 -11.83
C PRO A 212 6.36 13.95 -10.50
N VAL A 213 6.61 12.79 -9.91
CA VAL A 213 7.32 12.71 -8.62
C VAL A 213 8.81 12.97 -8.81
N PHE A 214 9.45 12.39 -9.82
CA PHE A 214 10.88 12.58 -10.09
C PHE A 214 11.22 14.00 -10.54
N GLU A 215 10.32 14.64 -11.29
CA GLU A 215 10.49 16.04 -11.66
C GLU A 215 10.64 16.95 -10.43
N LYS A 216 9.86 16.70 -9.37
CA LYS A 216 9.89 17.45 -8.12
C LYS A 216 10.95 16.94 -7.13
N HIS A 217 11.16 15.62 -7.08
CA HIS A 217 12.02 14.93 -6.12
C HIS A 217 13.13 14.17 -6.87
N ARG A 218 14.08 14.89 -7.45
CA ARG A 218 15.15 14.32 -8.30
C ARG A 218 15.96 13.23 -7.64
N PHE A 219 16.13 13.29 -6.32
CA PHE A 219 16.78 12.25 -5.53
C PHE A 219 16.16 10.86 -5.76
N LEU A 220 14.84 10.75 -5.95
CA LEU A 220 14.17 9.47 -6.22
C LEU A 220 14.54 8.93 -7.62
N ALA A 221 14.68 9.82 -8.59
CA ALA A 221 15.16 9.44 -9.93
C ALA A 221 16.60 8.94 -9.87
N GLU A 222 17.49 9.65 -9.17
CA GLU A 222 18.89 9.26 -8.96
C GLU A 222 18.98 7.91 -8.24
N LEU A 223 18.15 7.71 -7.19
CA LEU A 223 18.07 6.46 -6.44
C LEU A 223 17.66 5.28 -7.35
N LYS A 224 16.64 5.47 -8.20
CA LYS A 224 16.23 4.46 -9.18
C LYS A 224 17.36 4.15 -10.15
N GLN A 225 18.03 5.18 -10.71
CA GLN A 225 19.16 4.98 -11.64
C GLN A 225 20.34 4.28 -10.96
N TRP A 226 20.63 4.64 -9.71
CA TRP A 226 21.65 3.97 -8.91
C TRP A 226 21.34 2.49 -8.72
N LEU A 227 20.09 2.13 -8.38
CA LEU A 227 19.67 0.73 -8.30
C LEU A 227 19.82 0.00 -9.63
N LEU A 228 19.36 0.60 -10.74
CA LEU A 228 19.46 0.00 -12.08
C LEU A 228 20.90 -0.21 -12.55
N ALA A 229 21.85 0.58 -12.04
CA ALA A 229 23.28 0.42 -12.34
C ALA A 229 23.95 -0.71 -11.53
N ARG A 230 23.27 -1.31 -10.56
CA ARG A 230 23.81 -2.43 -9.75
C ARG A 230 23.69 -3.74 -10.52
N ARG A 231 24.75 -4.55 -10.51
CA ARG A 231 24.78 -5.88 -11.16
C ARG A 231 23.81 -6.88 -10.53
N GLU A 232 23.43 -6.64 -9.28
CA GLU A 232 22.50 -7.43 -8.47
C GLU A 232 21.02 -7.15 -8.82
N THR A 233 20.72 -6.09 -9.55
CA THR A 233 19.36 -5.62 -9.83
C THR A 233 18.90 -6.07 -11.22
N ASP A 234 17.68 -6.65 -11.25
CA ASP A 234 16.97 -6.94 -12.50
C ASP A 234 16.05 -5.79 -12.92
N ALA A 235 15.37 -5.17 -11.95
CA ALA A 235 14.51 -4.02 -12.18
C ALA A 235 14.45 -3.11 -10.96
N ALA A 236 14.11 -1.83 -11.18
CA ALA A 236 13.84 -0.89 -10.09
C ALA A 236 12.68 0.05 -10.46
N LEU A 237 11.83 0.34 -9.47
CA LEU A 237 10.61 1.12 -9.66
C LEU A 237 10.23 1.86 -8.36
N MET A 238 9.52 2.98 -8.48
CA MET A 238 8.88 3.62 -7.34
C MET A 238 7.56 2.91 -7.00
N SER A 239 7.27 2.67 -5.73
CA SER A 239 6.00 2.10 -5.27
C SER A 239 4.92 3.16 -5.14
N GLY A 240 3.81 3.01 -5.84
CA GLY A 240 2.68 3.94 -5.79
C GLY A 240 3.09 5.37 -6.11
N SER A 241 2.68 6.32 -5.28
CA SER A 241 3.08 7.74 -5.36
C SER A 241 4.44 8.03 -4.69
N GLY A 242 5.14 6.99 -4.20
CA GLY A 242 6.40 7.15 -3.49
C GLY A 242 6.19 7.42 -1.99
N SER A 243 7.25 7.67 -1.27
CA SER A 243 8.64 7.92 -1.73
C SER A 243 9.51 6.64 -1.83
N THR A 244 9.00 5.46 -1.50
CA THR A 244 9.78 4.22 -1.60
C THR A 244 10.12 3.91 -3.04
N VAL A 245 11.41 3.66 -3.31
CA VAL A 245 11.91 3.04 -4.53
C VAL A 245 12.32 1.62 -4.17
N PHE A 246 11.94 0.65 -4.98
CA PHE A 246 12.31 -0.74 -4.76
C PHE A 246 13.10 -1.30 -5.94
N ALA A 247 13.93 -2.30 -5.64
CA ALA A 247 14.58 -3.11 -6.65
C ALA A 247 14.12 -4.56 -6.53
N ILE A 248 13.89 -5.20 -7.67
CA ILE A 248 13.83 -6.65 -7.79
C ILE A 248 15.26 -7.13 -8.02
N LEU A 249 15.73 -7.99 -7.14
CA LEU A 249 17.10 -8.49 -7.18
C LEU A 249 17.18 -9.81 -7.92
N LYS A 250 18.31 -10.05 -8.57
CA LYS A 250 18.65 -11.33 -9.20
C LYS A 250 18.71 -12.45 -8.16
N ASP A 251 18.46 -13.67 -8.59
CA ASP A 251 18.58 -14.83 -7.74
C ASP A 251 19.98 -14.91 -7.13
N GLY A 252 20.02 -15.15 -5.80
CA GLY A 252 21.25 -15.24 -5.04
C GLY A 252 21.97 -13.90 -4.74
N ALA A 253 21.39 -12.76 -5.09
CA ALA A 253 21.94 -11.45 -4.73
C ALA A 253 21.86 -11.18 -3.22
N ASP A 254 22.93 -10.60 -2.66
CA ASP A 254 22.96 -10.19 -1.25
C ASP A 254 22.32 -8.81 -1.07
N ALA A 255 21.03 -8.80 -0.70
CA ALA A 255 20.28 -7.58 -0.45
C ALA A 255 20.89 -6.72 0.69
N ASN A 256 21.47 -7.37 1.72
CA ASN A 256 22.06 -6.66 2.86
C ASN A 256 23.38 -5.98 2.48
N ALA A 257 24.19 -6.61 1.63
CA ALA A 257 25.41 -5.98 1.10
C ALA A 257 25.06 -4.77 0.22
N LEU A 258 24.03 -4.92 -0.64
CA LEU A 258 23.58 -3.81 -1.50
C LEU A 258 23.01 -2.64 -0.70
N ALA A 259 22.24 -2.92 0.37
CA ALA A 259 21.65 -1.88 1.22
C ALA A 259 22.70 -1.06 2.02
N LYS A 260 23.92 -1.57 2.17
CA LYS A 260 25.02 -0.92 2.91
C LYS A 260 26.01 -0.18 1.98
N SER A 261 25.88 -0.32 0.66
CA SER A 261 26.73 0.31 -0.34
C SER A 261 26.24 1.72 -0.72
#